data_d5c71da6245cfa6b3d69c160f1dd18de
#
_entry.id   d5c71da6245cfa6b3d69c160f1dd18de
#
_cell.length_a   1.000
_cell.length_b   1.000
_cell.length_c   1.000
_cell.angle_alpha   90.00
_cell.angle_beta   90.00
_cell.angle_gamma   90.00
#
_symmetry.space_group_name_H-M   'P 1'
#
loop_
_entity.id
_entity.type
_entity.pdbx_description
1 polymer ?
#
loop_
_entity_poly.entity_id
_entity_poly.type
_entity_poly.pdbx_seq_one_letter_code
_entity_poly.pdbx_strand_id
1 'polypeptide(L)'
;MTAPTGVASGISVFVVDDHELFRSGVRSELSRSCRIVGDAGTVEEAVAGILAADPDVVLLDVHMPAGGGRGVIEGVRAAGSKAQFLALSVSDAAEDVIGIIRAGARGYVTKSISADELVAAVQRVHDGDVVFSPRLAGFVLDAFAGESDQPIDPELDLLTARERETLRFIARGYTYKEVASELHISVKTVETHVSAVLRKLQLSNRYELTRWASDRRLV
;
A
#
# COMPACT_ATOMS: atom_id res chain seq x y z
N MET A 1 26.79 35.94 2.29
CA MET A 1 27.04 34.50 2.52
C MET A 1 26.33 34.15 3.81
N THR A 2 25.08 33.74 3.71
CA THR A 2 24.27 33.28 4.84
C THR A 2 24.15 31.77 4.68
N ALA A 3 24.79 31.01 5.59
CA ALA A 3 24.64 29.59 5.66
C ALA A 3 23.19 29.22 6.02
N PRO A 4 22.57 28.21 5.40
CA PRO A 4 21.29 27.71 5.88
C PRO A 4 21.57 26.94 7.18
N THR A 5 21.15 27.50 8.30
CA THR A 5 21.05 26.81 9.57
C THR A 5 19.88 25.83 9.45
N GLY A 6 20.13 24.64 8.88
CA GLY A 6 19.17 23.54 8.93
C GLY A 6 19.12 23.03 10.37
N VAL A 7 18.19 23.57 11.16
CA VAL A 7 17.76 22.93 12.39
C VAL A 7 17.09 21.63 11.93
N ALA A 8 17.69 20.47 12.21
CA ALA A 8 17.04 19.18 12.04
C ALA A 8 15.66 19.31 12.70
N SER A 9 14.58 19.14 11.93
CA SER A 9 13.25 19.12 12.51
C SER A 9 13.26 18.04 13.58
N GLY A 10 12.74 18.31 14.76
CA GLY A 10 12.76 17.35 15.87
C GLY A 10 11.95 16.08 15.62
N ILE A 11 11.42 15.91 14.39
CA ILE A 11 10.56 14.78 13.97
C ILE A 11 11.35 13.48 14.03
N SER A 12 10.85 12.55 14.83
CA SER A 12 11.40 11.21 14.93
C SER A 12 10.78 10.30 13.86
N VAL A 13 11.67 9.62 13.11
CA VAL A 13 11.27 8.76 11.99
C VAL A 13 11.78 7.35 12.20
N PHE A 14 10.90 6.37 11.99
CA PHE A 14 11.26 4.95 11.90
C PHE A 14 11.09 4.47 10.46
N VAL A 15 12.06 3.69 9.94
CA VAL A 15 12.07 3.25 8.53
C VAL A 15 11.82 1.76 8.44
N VAL A 16 10.82 1.35 7.67
CA VAL A 16 10.43 -0.06 7.47
C VAL A 16 10.49 -0.40 5.99
N ASP A 17 11.37 -1.31 5.61
CA ASP A 17 11.56 -1.75 4.22
C ASP A 17 12.35 -3.07 4.23
N ASP A 18 11.99 -4.08 3.46
CA ASP A 18 12.72 -5.34 3.40
C ASP A 18 14.01 -5.26 2.55
N HIS A 19 14.16 -4.19 1.75
CA HIS A 19 15.35 -3.93 0.94
C HIS A 19 16.40 -3.13 1.72
N GLU A 20 17.43 -3.79 2.25
CA GLU A 20 18.47 -3.18 3.09
C GLU A 20 19.15 -1.96 2.46
N LEU A 21 19.48 -2.02 1.16
CA LEU A 21 20.14 -0.91 0.46
C LEU A 21 19.22 0.32 0.37
N PHE A 22 17.94 0.13 0.08
CA PHE A 22 16.98 1.21 0.04
C PHE A 22 16.78 1.82 1.43
N ARG A 23 16.59 0.99 2.43
CA ARG A 23 16.45 1.40 3.84
C ARG A 23 17.66 2.23 4.32
N SER A 24 18.88 1.78 3.98
CA SER A 24 20.12 2.51 4.32
C SER A 24 20.20 3.86 3.60
N GLY A 25 19.81 3.93 2.32
CA GLY A 25 19.77 5.16 1.55
C GLY A 25 18.80 6.18 2.13
N VAL A 26 17.57 5.77 2.41
CA VAL A 26 16.52 6.61 3.02
C VAL A 26 16.98 7.16 4.38
N ARG A 27 17.57 6.32 5.23
CA ARG A 27 18.14 6.74 6.53
C ARG A 27 19.21 7.81 6.37
N SER A 28 20.13 7.61 5.42
CA SER A 28 21.22 8.54 5.16
C SER A 28 20.69 9.91 4.71
N GLU A 29 19.72 9.95 3.81
CA GLU A 29 19.15 11.19 3.32
C GLU A 29 18.32 11.92 4.39
N LEU A 30 17.46 11.21 5.09
CA LEU A 30 16.59 11.81 6.11
C LEU A 30 17.33 12.24 7.37
N SER A 31 18.46 11.64 7.72
CA SER A 31 19.23 11.99 8.93
C SER A 31 19.73 13.44 8.95
N ARG A 32 19.72 14.11 7.81
CA ARG A 32 20.06 15.55 7.69
C ARG A 32 18.94 16.46 8.20
N SER A 33 17.71 15.98 8.19
CA SER A 33 16.51 16.79 8.45
C SER A 33 15.59 16.21 9.53
N CYS A 34 15.69 14.91 9.81
CA CYS A 34 14.88 14.20 10.79
C CYS A 34 15.75 13.38 11.74
N ARG A 35 15.21 13.03 12.89
CA ARG A 35 15.85 12.14 13.86
C ARG A 35 15.44 10.67 13.56
N ILE A 36 16.32 9.89 12.95
CA ILE A 36 16.07 8.47 12.73
C ILE A 36 16.18 7.73 14.07
N VAL A 37 15.09 7.10 14.51
CA VAL A 37 15.01 6.40 15.81
C VAL A 37 15.08 4.89 15.68
N GLY A 38 15.02 4.36 14.46
CA GLY A 38 15.21 2.93 14.19
C GLY A 38 14.84 2.55 12.76
N ASP A 39 15.06 1.30 12.44
CA ASP A 39 14.65 0.69 11.17
C ASP A 39 14.39 -0.81 11.35
N ALA A 40 13.64 -1.40 10.42
CA ALA A 40 13.32 -2.82 10.43
C ALA A 40 13.14 -3.35 9.00
N GLY A 41 13.42 -4.65 8.80
CA GLY A 41 13.26 -5.35 7.54
C GLY A 41 12.11 -6.37 7.53
N THR A 42 11.49 -6.64 8.67
CA THR A 42 10.36 -7.58 8.80
C THR A 42 9.21 -6.95 9.56
N VAL A 43 8.02 -7.53 9.42
CA VAL A 43 6.79 -7.05 10.09
C VAL A 43 6.94 -7.13 11.61
N GLU A 44 7.48 -8.25 12.13
CA GLU A 44 7.66 -8.49 13.55
C GLU A 44 8.63 -7.50 14.17
N GLU A 45 9.81 -7.30 13.55
CA GLU A 45 10.81 -6.31 14.00
C GLU A 45 10.24 -4.89 13.93
N ALA A 46 9.49 -4.57 12.87
CA ALA A 46 8.88 -3.26 12.70
C ALA A 46 7.89 -2.95 13.81
N VAL A 47 6.95 -3.85 14.10
CA VAL A 47 5.97 -3.65 15.17
C VAL A 47 6.68 -3.48 16.52
N ALA A 48 7.61 -4.37 16.88
CA ALA A 48 8.33 -4.28 18.13
C ALA A 48 9.17 -2.99 18.24
N GLY A 49 9.90 -2.64 17.17
CA GLY A 49 10.76 -1.45 17.13
C GLY A 49 9.97 -0.14 17.17
N ILE A 50 8.87 -0.03 16.45
CA ILE A 50 8.00 1.15 16.45
C ILE A 50 7.40 1.37 17.85
N LEU A 51 6.91 0.32 18.50
CA LEU A 51 6.33 0.41 19.84
C LEU A 51 7.39 0.81 20.89
N ALA A 52 8.63 0.34 20.75
CA ALA A 52 9.71 0.68 21.65
C ALA A 52 10.24 2.11 21.44
N ALA A 53 10.31 2.58 20.18
CA ALA A 53 10.88 3.88 19.84
C ALA A 53 9.87 5.03 19.89
N ASP A 54 8.57 4.74 19.82
CA ASP A 54 7.43 5.69 19.76
C ASP A 54 7.69 6.87 18.80
N PRO A 55 7.90 6.58 17.49
CA PRO A 55 8.21 7.60 16.50
C PRO A 55 7.00 8.47 16.15
N ASP A 56 7.27 9.71 15.72
CA ASP A 56 6.24 10.59 15.18
C ASP A 56 5.72 10.07 13.83
N VAL A 57 6.65 9.66 12.95
CA VAL A 57 6.34 9.19 11.60
C VAL A 57 7.04 7.86 11.31
N VAL A 58 6.31 6.93 10.70
CA VAL A 58 6.84 5.67 10.17
C VAL A 58 6.82 5.74 8.65
N LEU A 59 7.99 5.62 8.02
CA LEU A 59 8.11 5.34 6.59
C LEU A 59 7.99 3.85 6.37
N LEU A 60 7.04 3.44 5.55
CA LEU A 60 6.62 2.05 5.48
C LEU A 60 6.52 1.55 4.05
N ASP A 61 7.34 0.56 3.69
CA ASP A 61 7.15 -0.17 2.43
C ASP A 61 5.81 -0.92 2.46
N VAL A 62 5.05 -0.77 1.37
CA VAL A 62 3.77 -1.45 1.20
C VAL A 62 3.97 -2.95 0.92
N HIS A 63 5.02 -3.28 0.15
CA HIS A 63 5.24 -4.63 -0.40
C HIS A 63 6.34 -5.38 0.35
N MET A 64 6.05 -5.81 1.55
CA MET A 64 6.95 -6.70 2.32
C MET A 64 6.33 -8.09 2.48
N PRO A 65 7.15 -9.15 2.69
CA PRO A 65 6.65 -10.47 3.06
C PRO A 65 5.79 -10.46 4.34
N ALA A 66 5.05 -11.55 4.59
CA ALA A 66 4.33 -11.80 5.84
C ALA A 66 3.28 -10.73 6.26
N GLY A 67 2.49 -10.26 5.31
CA GLY A 67 1.39 -9.31 5.60
C GLY A 67 1.68 -7.87 5.17
N GLY A 68 2.92 -7.58 4.77
CA GLY A 68 3.30 -6.29 4.20
C GLY A 68 3.12 -5.10 5.14
N GLY A 69 3.13 -3.91 4.56
CA GLY A 69 2.94 -2.67 5.31
C GLY A 69 1.62 -2.61 6.07
N ARG A 70 0.58 -3.26 5.56
CA ARG A 70 -0.72 -3.35 6.25
C ARG A 70 -0.59 -4.06 7.59
N GLY A 71 0.12 -5.20 7.65
CA GLY A 71 0.34 -5.94 8.89
C GLY A 71 1.07 -5.12 9.96
N VAL A 72 2.03 -4.28 9.55
CA VAL A 72 2.71 -3.36 10.46
C VAL A 72 1.75 -2.34 11.05
N ILE A 73 0.94 -1.66 10.21
CA ILE A 73 -0.03 -0.66 10.67
C ILE A 73 -1.03 -1.29 11.65
N GLU A 74 -1.61 -2.43 11.28
CA GLU A 74 -2.59 -3.13 12.11
C GLU A 74 -1.99 -3.54 13.48
N GLY A 75 -0.78 -4.09 13.50
CA GLY A 75 -0.09 -4.47 14.74
C GLY A 75 0.21 -3.28 15.65
N VAL A 76 0.72 -2.19 15.09
CA VAL A 76 1.06 -0.98 15.83
C VAL A 76 -0.19 -0.26 16.35
N ARG A 77 -1.25 -0.19 15.55
CA ARG A 77 -2.53 0.40 15.95
C ARG A 77 -3.24 -0.42 17.04
N ALA A 78 -3.23 -1.75 16.94
CA ALA A 78 -3.79 -2.63 17.96
C ALA A 78 -3.13 -2.44 19.33
N ALA A 79 -1.85 -2.04 19.37
CA ALA A 79 -1.13 -1.70 20.58
C ALA A 79 -1.36 -0.25 21.07
N GLY A 80 -2.19 0.54 20.37
CA GLY A 80 -2.56 1.90 20.77
C GLY A 80 -1.57 3.01 20.42
N SER A 81 -0.56 2.75 19.58
CA SER A 81 0.39 3.77 19.13
C SER A 81 -0.31 4.85 18.27
N LYS A 82 0.20 6.08 18.38
CA LYS A 82 -0.27 7.25 17.62
C LYS A 82 0.64 7.60 16.42
N ALA A 83 1.67 6.81 16.18
CA ALA A 83 2.59 7.02 15.07
C ALA A 83 1.84 7.23 13.75
N GLN A 84 2.27 8.19 12.94
CA GLN A 84 1.70 8.46 11.63
C GLN A 84 2.45 7.64 10.57
N PHE A 85 1.72 7.09 9.60
CA PHE A 85 2.31 6.24 8.57
C PHE A 85 2.32 6.93 7.22
N LEU A 86 3.50 7.03 6.61
CA LEU A 86 3.71 7.42 5.22
C LEU A 86 4.18 6.19 4.43
N ALA A 87 3.31 5.70 3.56
CA ALA A 87 3.60 4.54 2.74
C ALA A 87 4.56 4.88 1.59
N LEU A 88 5.54 4.01 1.36
CA LEU A 88 6.45 4.02 0.22
C LEU A 88 6.17 2.80 -0.65
N SER A 89 6.14 2.95 -1.99
CA SER A 89 5.94 1.83 -2.88
C SER A 89 6.61 2.04 -4.24
N VAL A 90 6.96 0.96 -4.91
CA VAL A 90 7.37 0.98 -6.33
C VAL A 90 6.16 1.06 -7.26
N SER A 91 4.97 0.73 -6.79
CA SER A 91 3.70 0.70 -7.53
C SER A 91 2.84 1.93 -7.19
N ASP A 92 2.08 2.41 -8.16
CA ASP A 92 1.02 3.40 -8.00
C ASP A 92 -0.38 2.79 -8.26
N ALA A 93 -0.50 1.47 -8.11
CA ALA A 93 -1.76 0.76 -8.31
C ALA A 93 -2.80 1.21 -7.28
N ALA A 94 -4.01 1.51 -7.74
CA ALA A 94 -5.10 2.03 -6.91
C ALA A 94 -5.42 1.11 -5.71
N GLU A 95 -5.32 -0.21 -5.90
CA GLU A 95 -5.61 -1.19 -4.85
C GLU A 95 -4.62 -1.14 -3.69
N ASP A 96 -3.32 -0.96 -3.98
CA ASP A 96 -2.27 -0.82 -2.97
C ASP A 96 -2.50 0.46 -2.16
N VAL A 97 -2.79 1.57 -2.86
CA VAL A 97 -3.08 2.87 -2.24
C VAL A 97 -4.30 2.78 -1.32
N ILE A 98 -5.42 2.28 -1.84
CA ILE A 98 -6.68 2.17 -1.07
C ILE A 98 -6.50 1.23 0.13
N GLY A 99 -5.84 0.09 -0.07
CA GLY A 99 -5.62 -0.90 0.99
C GLY A 99 -4.81 -0.34 2.16
N ILE A 100 -3.72 0.39 1.88
CA ILE A 100 -2.85 0.92 2.92
C ILE A 100 -3.48 2.15 3.63
N ILE A 101 -4.27 2.96 2.91
CA ILE A 101 -5.01 4.08 3.49
C ILE A 101 -6.12 3.58 4.42
N ARG A 102 -6.87 2.56 4.03
CA ARG A 102 -7.86 1.91 4.90
C ARG A 102 -7.24 1.32 6.16
N ALA A 103 -6.02 0.81 6.08
CA ALA A 103 -5.27 0.35 7.25
C ALA A 103 -4.85 1.49 8.18
N GLY A 104 -4.84 2.75 7.70
CA GLY A 104 -4.57 3.94 8.52
C GLY A 104 -3.32 4.74 8.13
N ALA A 105 -2.75 4.52 6.93
CA ALA A 105 -1.70 5.40 6.43
C ALA A 105 -2.26 6.80 6.12
N ARG A 106 -1.47 7.83 6.40
CA ARG A 106 -1.80 9.25 6.14
C ARG A 106 -1.26 9.74 4.82
N GLY A 107 -0.41 8.97 4.17
CA GLY A 107 0.12 9.34 2.88
C GLY A 107 0.65 8.14 2.12
N TYR A 108 0.84 8.36 0.83
CA TYR A 108 1.40 7.39 -0.10
C TYR A 108 2.27 8.10 -1.13
N VAL A 109 3.52 7.69 -1.23
CA VAL A 109 4.48 8.20 -2.21
C VAL A 109 5.20 7.04 -2.89
N THR A 110 5.61 7.25 -4.13
CA THR A 110 6.41 6.25 -4.85
C THR A 110 7.88 6.32 -4.45
N LYS A 111 8.59 5.19 -4.46
CA LYS A 111 10.03 5.12 -4.17
C LYS A 111 10.91 5.91 -5.16
N SER A 112 10.31 6.48 -6.21
CA SER A 112 10.96 7.41 -7.15
C SER A 112 10.97 8.87 -6.66
N ILE A 113 10.38 9.16 -5.51
CA ILE A 113 10.36 10.49 -4.88
C ILE A 113 11.80 10.99 -4.61
N SER A 114 12.05 12.28 -4.79
CA SER A 114 13.33 12.88 -4.41
C SER A 114 13.49 12.99 -2.88
N ALA A 115 14.72 13.07 -2.41
CA ALA A 115 14.99 13.20 -0.97
C ALA A 115 14.33 14.44 -0.35
N ASP A 116 14.37 15.59 -1.04
CA ASP A 116 13.77 16.83 -0.55
C ASP A 116 12.24 16.72 -0.47
N GLU A 117 11.61 16.11 -1.47
CA GLU A 117 10.16 15.88 -1.46
C GLU A 117 9.77 14.88 -0.37
N LEU A 118 10.60 13.86 -0.10
CA LEU A 118 10.35 12.90 0.97
C LEU A 118 10.41 13.58 2.35
N VAL A 119 11.39 14.46 2.57
CA VAL A 119 11.48 15.28 3.81
C VAL A 119 10.21 16.14 3.97
N ALA A 120 9.78 16.80 2.90
CA ALA A 120 8.58 17.61 2.92
C ALA A 120 7.32 16.75 3.18
N ALA A 121 7.25 15.55 2.63
CA ALA A 121 6.16 14.60 2.86
C ALA A 121 6.11 14.13 4.33
N VAL A 122 7.26 13.83 4.93
CA VAL A 122 7.37 13.48 6.36
C VAL A 122 6.87 14.62 7.25
N GLN A 123 7.30 15.87 6.97
CA GLN A 123 6.83 17.03 7.71
C GLN A 123 5.32 17.20 7.64
N ARG A 124 4.74 17.13 6.45
CA ARG A 124 3.29 17.26 6.25
C ARG A 124 2.50 16.16 6.97
N VAL A 125 2.96 14.92 6.91
CA VAL A 125 2.33 13.80 7.64
C VAL A 125 2.41 14.01 9.15
N HIS A 126 3.55 14.46 9.67
CA HIS A 126 3.70 14.82 11.08
C HIS A 126 2.72 15.92 11.50
N ASP A 127 2.52 16.94 10.67
CA ASP A 127 1.61 18.06 10.94
C ASP A 127 0.11 17.67 10.80
N GLY A 128 -0.16 16.41 10.42
CA GLY A 128 -1.51 15.85 10.32
C GLY A 128 -2.13 15.94 8.93
N ASP A 129 -1.40 16.47 7.95
CA ASP A 129 -1.83 16.53 6.56
C ASP A 129 -1.83 15.13 5.92
N VAL A 130 -2.61 15.00 4.84
CA VAL A 130 -2.54 13.84 3.95
C VAL A 130 -1.59 14.13 2.78
N VAL A 131 -0.82 13.11 2.38
CA VAL A 131 0.17 13.25 1.31
C VAL A 131 -0.08 12.25 0.20
N PHE A 132 -0.52 12.75 -0.96
CA PHE A 132 -0.72 11.98 -2.18
C PHE A 132 -0.30 12.79 -3.40
N SER A 133 0.10 12.12 -4.48
CA SER A 133 0.12 12.78 -5.78
C SER A 133 -1.32 13.10 -6.22
N PRO A 134 -1.55 14.10 -7.09
CA PRO A 134 -2.89 14.43 -7.59
C PRO A 134 -3.61 13.22 -8.22
N ARG A 135 -2.87 12.34 -8.89
CA ARG A 135 -3.40 11.10 -9.48
C ARG A 135 -3.90 10.12 -8.42
N LEU A 136 -3.12 9.92 -7.36
CA LEU A 136 -3.46 9.01 -6.27
C LEU A 136 -4.62 9.55 -5.43
N ALA A 137 -4.71 10.86 -5.26
CA ALA A 137 -5.85 11.51 -4.59
C ALA A 137 -7.16 11.22 -5.32
N GLY A 138 -7.17 11.17 -6.66
CA GLY A 138 -8.33 10.75 -7.46
C GLY A 138 -8.79 9.34 -7.09
N PHE A 139 -7.88 8.36 -7.05
CA PHE A 139 -8.23 6.98 -6.67
C PHE A 139 -8.80 6.87 -5.26
N VAL A 140 -8.25 7.64 -4.32
CA VAL A 140 -8.75 7.68 -2.94
C VAL A 140 -10.17 8.26 -2.92
N LEU A 141 -10.40 9.39 -3.58
CA LEU A 141 -11.72 10.02 -3.65
C LEU A 141 -12.75 9.10 -4.31
N ASP A 142 -12.40 8.46 -5.42
CA ASP A 142 -13.30 7.54 -6.13
C ASP A 142 -13.64 6.32 -5.26
N ALA A 143 -12.67 5.78 -4.54
CA ALA A 143 -12.88 4.65 -3.64
C ALA A 143 -13.80 4.99 -2.47
N PHE A 144 -13.68 6.19 -1.90
CA PHE A 144 -14.54 6.64 -0.80
C PHE A 144 -15.89 7.19 -1.27
N ALA A 145 -15.97 7.77 -2.48
CA ALA A 145 -17.24 8.17 -3.08
C ALA A 145 -18.13 6.95 -3.43
N GLY A 146 -17.49 5.82 -3.80
CA GLY A 146 -18.20 4.55 -4.07
C GLY A 146 -18.69 3.84 -2.80
N GLU A 147 -18.18 4.17 -1.63
CA GLU A 147 -18.60 3.55 -0.35
C GLU A 147 -19.99 4.00 0.13
N SER A 148 -20.59 5.03 -0.49
CA SER A 148 -21.90 5.52 -0.06
C SER A 148 -23.06 4.59 -0.43
N ASP A 149 -22.89 3.58 -1.32
CA ASP A 149 -24.02 2.76 -1.78
C ASP A 149 -23.68 1.33 -2.28
N GLN A 150 -22.48 0.80 -2.06
CA GLN A 150 -22.26 -0.60 -2.40
C GLN A 150 -22.22 -1.48 -1.13
N PRO A 151 -23.06 -2.52 -1.06
CA PRO A 151 -22.96 -3.50 0.02
C PRO A 151 -21.56 -4.12 -0.01
N ILE A 152 -20.91 -4.18 1.14
CA ILE A 152 -19.69 -4.98 1.34
C ILE A 152 -20.02 -6.39 0.86
N ASP A 153 -19.41 -6.82 -0.26
CA ASP A 153 -19.59 -8.18 -0.74
C ASP A 153 -18.57 -9.09 -0.07
N PRO A 154 -18.97 -9.89 0.94
CA PRO A 154 -18.06 -10.74 1.70
C PRO A 154 -17.34 -11.76 0.81
N GLU A 155 -17.89 -12.09 -0.38
CA GLU A 155 -17.30 -13.02 -1.32
C GLU A 155 -16.07 -12.42 -2.02
N LEU A 156 -16.05 -11.09 -2.26
CA LEU A 156 -14.87 -10.40 -2.79
C LEU A 156 -13.72 -10.36 -1.79
N ASP A 157 -14.01 -10.36 -0.50
CA ASP A 157 -12.97 -10.35 0.55
C ASP A 157 -12.24 -11.70 0.69
N LEU A 158 -12.80 -12.77 0.11
CA LEU A 158 -12.13 -14.06 -0.01
C LEU A 158 -11.00 -14.05 -1.05
N LEU A 159 -11.00 -13.07 -1.97
CA LEU A 159 -10.04 -13.01 -3.07
C LEU A 159 -8.81 -12.18 -2.69
N THR A 160 -7.64 -12.66 -3.08
CA THR A 160 -6.41 -11.87 -3.04
C THR A 160 -6.47 -10.73 -4.06
N ALA A 161 -5.61 -9.71 -3.93
CA ALA A 161 -5.53 -8.59 -4.87
C ALA A 161 -5.33 -9.08 -6.32
N ARG A 162 -4.42 -10.04 -6.55
CA ARG A 162 -4.15 -10.63 -7.87
C ARG A 162 -5.32 -11.43 -8.43
N GLU A 163 -6.06 -12.11 -7.59
CA GLU A 163 -7.29 -12.82 -7.98
C GLU A 163 -8.40 -11.84 -8.36
N ARG A 164 -8.57 -10.75 -7.63
CA ARG A 164 -9.55 -9.67 -7.97
C ARG A 164 -9.19 -8.98 -9.28
N GLU A 165 -7.93 -8.68 -9.49
CA GLU A 165 -7.43 -8.06 -10.72
C GLU A 165 -7.68 -8.98 -11.92
N THR A 166 -7.34 -10.27 -11.80
CA THR A 166 -7.63 -11.28 -12.82
C THR A 166 -9.14 -11.39 -13.08
N LEU A 167 -9.97 -11.42 -12.04
CA LEU A 167 -11.43 -11.43 -12.14
C LEU A 167 -11.96 -10.28 -12.98
N ARG A 168 -11.49 -9.04 -12.74
CA ARG A 168 -11.92 -7.84 -13.49
C ARG A 168 -11.64 -7.95 -14.99
N PHE A 169 -10.44 -8.41 -15.37
CA PHE A 169 -10.11 -8.58 -16.79
C PHE A 169 -10.98 -9.67 -17.44
N ILE A 170 -11.16 -10.80 -16.75
CA ILE A 170 -11.99 -11.90 -17.25
C ILE A 170 -13.45 -11.45 -17.40
N ALA A 171 -13.97 -10.70 -16.44
CA ALA A 171 -15.34 -10.16 -16.47
C ALA A 171 -15.57 -9.20 -17.64
N ARG A 172 -14.55 -8.39 -18.00
CA ARG A 172 -14.54 -7.53 -19.19
C ARG A 172 -14.37 -8.28 -20.52
N GLY A 173 -14.25 -9.61 -20.50
CA GLY A 173 -14.16 -10.44 -21.69
C GLY A 173 -12.74 -10.73 -22.18
N TYR A 174 -11.69 -10.29 -21.51
CA TYR A 174 -10.29 -10.52 -21.90
C TYR A 174 -9.98 -12.02 -21.93
N THR A 175 -9.24 -12.46 -22.92
CA THR A 175 -8.69 -13.82 -22.98
C THR A 175 -7.56 -14.00 -21.99
N TYR A 176 -7.22 -15.23 -21.61
CA TYR A 176 -6.09 -15.50 -20.70
C TYR A 176 -4.75 -14.97 -21.22
N LYS A 177 -4.57 -14.90 -22.55
CA LYS A 177 -3.37 -14.36 -23.16
C LYS A 177 -3.30 -12.82 -22.99
N GLU A 178 -4.42 -12.15 -23.18
CA GLU A 178 -4.53 -10.70 -22.96
C GLU A 178 -4.32 -10.36 -21.49
N VAL A 179 -4.98 -11.08 -20.58
CA VAL A 179 -4.77 -10.90 -19.13
C VAL A 179 -3.30 -11.13 -18.75
N ALA A 180 -2.66 -12.16 -19.30
CA ALA A 180 -1.24 -12.43 -19.06
C ALA A 180 -0.34 -11.29 -19.52
N SER A 181 -0.67 -10.69 -20.67
CA SER A 181 0.05 -9.52 -21.21
C SER A 181 -0.14 -8.29 -20.33
N GLU A 182 -1.38 -7.98 -19.93
CA GLU A 182 -1.71 -6.82 -19.09
C GLU A 182 -1.08 -6.90 -17.70
N LEU A 183 -1.10 -8.09 -17.10
CA LEU A 183 -0.57 -8.32 -15.76
C LEU A 183 0.93 -8.67 -15.74
N HIS A 184 1.59 -8.75 -16.91
CA HIS A 184 3.00 -9.13 -17.06
C HIS A 184 3.36 -10.46 -16.39
N ILE A 185 2.47 -11.46 -16.51
CA ILE A 185 2.62 -12.81 -15.96
C ILE A 185 2.43 -13.88 -17.03
N SER A 186 2.72 -15.14 -16.70
CA SER A 186 2.48 -16.24 -17.63
C SER A 186 0.98 -16.59 -17.76
N VAL A 187 0.56 -17.11 -18.93
CA VAL A 187 -0.81 -17.62 -19.13
C VAL A 187 -1.14 -18.70 -18.09
N LYS A 188 -0.15 -19.52 -17.72
CA LYS A 188 -0.31 -20.55 -16.69
C LYS A 188 -0.62 -19.96 -15.31
N THR A 189 -0.03 -18.82 -14.99
CA THR A 189 -0.30 -18.08 -13.75
C THR A 189 -1.73 -17.52 -13.76
N VAL A 190 -2.19 -16.97 -14.90
CA VAL A 190 -3.59 -16.53 -15.06
C VAL A 190 -4.58 -17.69 -14.85
N GLU A 191 -4.31 -18.87 -15.45
CA GLU A 191 -5.13 -20.08 -15.24
C GLU A 191 -5.21 -20.45 -13.76
N THR A 192 -4.10 -20.35 -13.04
CA THR A 192 -4.05 -20.64 -11.61
C THR A 192 -4.91 -19.65 -10.81
N HIS A 193 -4.81 -18.34 -11.10
CA HIS A 193 -5.64 -17.33 -10.45
C HIS A 193 -7.12 -17.52 -10.76
N VAL A 194 -7.50 -17.76 -12.03
CA VAL A 194 -8.90 -18.02 -12.40
C VAL A 194 -9.44 -19.24 -11.69
N SER A 195 -8.67 -20.33 -11.61
CA SER A 195 -9.08 -21.54 -10.90
C SER A 195 -9.28 -21.30 -9.40
N ALA A 196 -8.41 -20.48 -8.80
CA ALA A 196 -8.54 -20.09 -7.40
C ALA A 196 -9.80 -19.22 -7.16
N VAL A 197 -10.08 -18.27 -8.04
CA VAL A 197 -11.28 -17.42 -7.99
C VAL A 197 -12.55 -18.28 -8.11
N LEU A 198 -12.64 -19.13 -9.12
CA LEU A 198 -13.77 -20.04 -9.31
C LEU A 198 -14.05 -20.88 -8.06
N ARG A 199 -13.01 -21.47 -7.47
CA ARG A 199 -13.13 -22.26 -6.24
C ARG A 199 -13.61 -21.44 -5.06
N LYS A 200 -13.05 -20.23 -4.84
CA LYS A 200 -13.39 -19.36 -3.70
C LYS A 200 -14.81 -18.81 -3.79
N LEU A 201 -15.25 -18.47 -4.99
CA LEU A 201 -16.61 -17.99 -5.26
C LEU A 201 -17.61 -19.13 -5.53
N GLN A 202 -17.19 -20.39 -5.44
CA GLN A 202 -18.00 -21.58 -5.69
C GLN A 202 -18.66 -21.59 -7.08
N LEU A 203 -17.94 -21.06 -8.09
CA LEU A 203 -18.37 -21.02 -9.49
C LEU A 203 -17.73 -22.16 -10.28
N SER A 204 -18.45 -22.68 -11.28
CA SER A 204 -18.02 -23.87 -12.03
C SER A 204 -17.23 -23.52 -13.29
N ASN A 205 -17.42 -22.34 -13.86
CA ASN A 205 -16.81 -21.97 -15.13
C ASN A 205 -16.71 -20.45 -15.31
N ARG A 206 -15.95 -20.06 -16.33
CA ARG A 206 -15.72 -18.64 -16.69
C ARG A 206 -17.03 -17.89 -17.00
N TYR A 207 -18.00 -18.54 -17.57
CA TYR A 207 -19.28 -17.89 -17.95
C TYR A 207 -20.05 -17.46 -16.69
N GLU A 208 -20.11 -18.34 -15.71
CA GLU A 208 -20.66 -18.02 -14.39
C GLU A 208 -19.91 -16.88 -13.70
N LEU A 209 -18.58 -16.88 -13.84
CA LEU A 209 -17.74 -15.80 -13.31
C LEU A 209 -18.07 -14.44 -13.91
N THR A 210 -18.21 -14.37 -15.24
CA THR A 210 -18.58 -13.13 -15.94
C THR A 210 -19.97 -12.64 -15.51
N ARG A 211 -20.93 -13.54 -15.41
CA ARG A 211 -22.27 -13.23 -14.95
C ARG A 211 -22.29 -12.74 -13.50
N TRP A 212 -21.59 -13.45 -12.62
CA TRP A 212 -21.45 -13.11 -11.21
C TRP A 212 -20.86 -11.69 -11.04
N ALA A 213 -19.84 -11.34 -11.82
CA ALA A 213 -19.22 -10.01 -11.80
C ALA A 213 -20.16 -8.92 -12.37
N SER A 214 -20.91 -9.21 -13.42
CA SER A 214 -21.90 -8.29 -13.99
C SER A 214 -23.04 -7.99 -13.03
N ASP A 215 -23.57 -9.01 -12.36
CA ASP A 215 -24.64 -8.86 -11.37
C ASP A 215 -24.24 -7.94 -10.20
N ARG A 216 -22.92 -7.86 -9.93
CA ARG A 216 -22.31 -7.01 -8.88
C ARG A 216 -21.73 -5.69 -9.38
N ARG A 217 -21.93 -5.38 -10.65
CA ARG A 217 -21.42 -4.13 -11.29
C ARG A 217 -19.92 -3.93 -11.16
N LEU A 218 -19.15 -5.02 -11.20
CA LEU A 218 -17.68 -4.98 -11.15
C LEU A 218 -17.06 -4.68 -12.52
N VAL A 219 -17.85 -4.50 -13.54
CA VAL A 219 -17.48 -4.21 -14.94
C VAL A 219 -18.43 -3.18 -15.50
#